data_52e068049750b6a7918625e180dcb523
#
_entry.id   52e068049750b6a7918625e180dcb523
#
_cell.length_a   1.000
_cell.length_b   1.000
_cell.length_c   1.000
_cell.angle_alpha   90.00
_cell.angle_beta   90.00
_cell.angle_gamma   90.00
#
_symmetry.space_group_name_H-M   'P 1'
#
loop_
_entity.id
_entity.type
_entity.pdbx_description
1 polymer ?
#
loop_
_entity_poly.entity_id
_entity_poly.type
_entity_poly.pdbx_seq_one_letter_code
_entity_poly.pdbx_strand_id
1 'polypeptide(L)'
;IIGSDCYVGPCASIRADFGQFRMGRGSNFQDNCTSHSFSGGDVIIGEYCNIGHGAVLHGSILHDRVLVGMNAVVMDGAEIYDYALIAALAFVPAAMEVPAGFIAAGSPAKVLRELTDQERQWMIDGNYDYLNLTKRCLQTMIETEALADIEDVGPRLSVDGSKPLYVAR
;
A
#
# COMPACT_ATOMS: atom_id res chain seq x y z
N ILE A 1 12.95 1.27 -9.47
CA ILE A 1 13.61 0.17 -8.73
C ILE A 1 12.60 -0.40 -7.75
N ILE A 2 12.42 -1.73 -7.76
CA ILE A 2 11.55 -2.45 -6.81
C ILE A 2 12.44 -3.42 -6.05
N GLY A 3 12.36 -3.40 -4.72
CA GLY A 3 13.11 -4.28 -3.81
C GLY A 3 12.62 -5.73 -3.84
N SER A 4 13.28 -6.59 -3.04
CA SER A 4 12.89 -7.99 -2.90
C SER A 4 11.56 -8.14 -2.13
N ASP A 5 10.89 -9.25 -2.34
CA ASP A 5 9.66 -9.64 -1.63
C ASP A 5 8.50 -8.63 -1.74
N CYS A 6 8.52 -7.77 -2.76
CA CYS A 6 7.46 -6.81 -3.02
C CYS A 6 6.29 -7.46 -3.75
N TYR A 7 5.09 -6.94 -3.49
CA TYR A 7 3.87 -7.26 -4.24
C TYR A 7 3.44 -6.07 -5.09
N VAL A 8 3.15 -6.30 -6.36
CA VAL A 8 2.51 -5.31 -7.24
C VAL A 8 1.21 -5.94 -7.75
N GLY A 9 0.10 -5.32 -7.39
CA GLY A 9 -1.24 -5.82 -7.68
C GLY A 9 -1.66 -5.66 -9.14
N PRO A 10 -2.71 -6.39 -9.56
CA PRO A 10 -3.30 -6.23 -10.88
C PRO A 10 -3.72 -4.78 -11.17
N CYS A 11 -3.52 -4.35 -12.41
CA CYS A 11 -3.86 -3.00 -12.88
C CYS A 11 -3.14 -1.85 -12.16
N ALA A 12 -2.12 -2.13 -11.36
CA ALA A 12 -1.28 -1.08 -10.80
C ALA A 12 -0.46 -0.42 -11.91
N SER A 13 -0.37 0.91 -11.89
CA SER A 13 0.36 1.71 -12.88
C SER A 13 1.52 2.45 -12.22
N ILE A 14 2.74 2.08 -12.59
CA ILE A 14 3.97 2.73 -12.11
C ILE A 14 4.63 3.42 -13.28
N ARG A 15 4.64 4.75 -13.25
CA ARG A 15 5.28 5.59 -14.25
C ARG A 15 6.47 6.32 -13.65
N ALA A 16 7.63 6.21 -14.31
CA ALA A 16 8.88 6.84 -13.90
C ALA A 16 9.54 7.56 -15.11
N ASP A 17 8.72 8.25 -15.90
CA ASP A 17 9.11 8.97 -17.10
C ASP A 17 9.60 10.40 -16.80
N PHE A 18 9.22 10.99 -15.67
CA PHE A 18 9.67 12.32 -15.24
C PHE A 18 10.52 12.32 -13.97
N GLY A 19 10.46 11.27 -13.19
CA GLY A 19 11.23 11.07 -11.96
C GLY A 19 11.46 9.60 -11.70
N GLN A 20 12.10 9.27 -10.58
CA GLN A 20 12.35 7.88 -10.20
C GLN A 20 11.19 7.32 -9.39
N PHE A 21 10.97 6.02 -9.53
CA PHE A 21 10.17 5.24 -8.60
C PHE A 21 11.07 4.26 -7.86
N ARG A 22 11.04 4.29 -6.54
CA ARG A 22 11.77 3.37 -5.67
C ARG A 22 10.81 2.79 -4.64
N MET A 23 10.86 1.48 -4.45
CA MET A 23 10.05 0.76 -3.49
C MET A 23 10.93 -0.21 -2.72
N GLY A 24 10.98 -0.03 -1.41
CA GLY A 24 11.77 -0.85 -0.48
C GLY A 24 11.22 -2.26 -0.35
N ARG A 25 12.06 -3.17 0.13
CA ARG A 25 11.72 -4.60 0.26
C ARG A 25 10.47 -4.82 1.11
N GLY A 26 9.74 -5.87 0.79
CA GLY A 26 8.56 -6.32 1.55
C GLY A 26 7.37 -5.37 1.47
N SER A 27 7.44 -4.30 0.67
CA SER A 27 6.33 -3.38 0.46
C SER A 27 5.34 -3.92 -0.56
N ASN A 28 4.09 -3.50 -0.44
CA ASN A 28 3.06 -3.85 -1.40
C ASN A 28 2.41 -2.61 -2.01
N PHE A 29 2.16 -2.68 -3.30
CA PHE A 29 1.51 -1.66 -4.12
C PHE A 29 0.30 -2.34 -4.76
N GLN A 30 -0.86 -2.17 -4.15
CA GLN A 30 -2.02 -3.01 -4.39
C GLN A 30 -2.74 -2.67 -5.69
N ASP A 31 -3.85 -3.37 -5.96
CA ASP A 31 -4.60 -3.28 -7.20
C ASP A 31 -5.00 -1.84 -7.52
N ASN A 32 -4.93 -1.46 -8.78
CA ASN A 32 -5.30 -0.15 -9.31
C ASN A 32 -4.52 1.05 -8.69
N CYS A 33 -3.47 0.82 -7.92
CA CYS A 33 -2.63 1.91 -7.44
C CYS A 33 -1.93 2.62 -8.61
N THR A 34 -1.74 3.92 -8.48
CA THR A 34 -1.04 4.74 -9.48
C THR A 34 0.12 5.48 -8.85
N SER A 35 1.27 5.46 -9.51
CA SER A 35 2.44 6.24 -9.14
C SER A 35 2.94 7.05 -10.32
N HIS A 36 3.18 8.35 -10.10
CA HIS A 36 3.77 9.27 -11.05
C HIS A 36 4.41 10.46 -10.31
N SER A 37 5.12 11.33 -11.03
CA SER A 37 5.68 12.57 -10.50
C SER A 37 5.84 13.62 -11.58
N PHE A 38 6.00 14.88 -11.19
CA PHE A 38 6.50 15.92 -12.07
C PHE A 38 8.02 15.77 -12.31
N SER A 39 8.52 16.46 -13.33
CA SER A 39 9.94 16.49 -13.62
C SER A 39 10.76 16.97 -12.42
N GLY A 40 11.73 16.17 -12.01
CA GLY A 40 12.58 16.42 -10.84
C GLY A 40 12.00 15.97 -9.50
N GLY A 41 10.79 15.37 -9.49
CA GLY A 41 10.22 14.74 -8.31
C GLY A 41 10.31 13.22 -8.39
N ASP A 42 10.56 12.57 -7.27
CA ASP A 42 10.63 11.12 -7.15
C ASP A 42 9.44 10.59 -6.33
N VAL A 43 9.05 9.34 -6.56
CA VAL A 43 8.21 8.58 -5.65
C VAL A 43 9.07 7.56 -4.93
N ILE A 44 9.19 7.72 -3.62
CA ILE A 44 9.98 6.85 -2.77
C ILE A 44 9.06 6.18 -1.78
N ILE A 45 9.09 4.86 -1.74
CA ILE A 45 8.38 4.02 -0.79
C ILE A 45 9.43 3.23 -0.01
N GLY A 46 9.46 3.37 1.31
CA GLY A 46 10.35 2.65 2.21
C GLY A 46 10.08 1.15 2.26
N GLU A 47 10.63 0.49 3.26
CA GLU A 47 10.47 -0.94 3.46
C GLU A 47 9.17 -1.27 4.20
N TYR A 48 8.57 -2.43 3.86
CA TYR A 48 7.37 -2.98 4.52
C TYR A 48 6.16 -2.03 4.55
N CYS A 49 6.04 -1.16 3.55
CA CYS A 49 4.88 -0.28 3.39
C CYS A 49 3.68 -1.03 2.79
N ASN A 50 2.47 -0.56 3.15
CA ASN A 50 1.22 -1.05 2.60
C ASN A 50 0.54 0.07 1.80
N ILE A 51 0.49 -0.03 0.48
CA ILE A 51 -0.19 0.94 -0.38
C ILE A 51 -1.52 0.33 -0.83
N GLY A 52 -2.59 0.76 -0.18
CA GLY A 52 -3.93 0.20 -0.33
C GLY A 52 -4.54 0.46 -1.71
N HIS A 53 -5.42 -0.45 -2.13
CA HIS A 53 -6.06 -0.48 -3.44
C HIS A 53 -6.51 0.90 -3.92
N GLY A 54 -6.18 1.25 -5.15
CA GLY A 54 -6.57 2.50 -5.79
C GLY A 54 -5.87 3.76 -5.27
N ALA A 55 -4.91 3.65 -4.36
CA ALA A 55 -4.16 4.82 -3.88
C ALA A 55 -3.34 5.46 -5.01
N VAL A 56 -3.20 6.78 -4.94
CA VAL A 56 -2.40 7.57 -5.89
C VAL A 56 -1.23 8.22 -5.13
N LEU A 57 -0.02 7.91 -5.55
CA LEU A 57 1.20 8.53 -5.05
C LEU A 57 1.80 9.40 -6.13
N HIS A 58 1.90 10.71 -5.89
CA HIS A 58 2.44 11.65 -6.84
C HIS A 58 3.58 12.44 -6.21
N GLY A 59 4.83 12.19 -6.65
CA GLY A 59 6.01 12.92 -6.20
C GLY A 59 6.22 12.93 -4.68
N SER A 60 5.93 11.84 -3.98
CA SER A 60 5.88 11.77 -2.51
C SER A 60 6.92 10.82 -1.93
N ILE A 61 7.27 11.03 -0.68
CA ILE A 61 8.23 10.21 0.08
C ILE A 61 7.50 9.54 1.25
N LEU A 62 7.50 8.21 1.24
CA LEU A 62 7.01 7.39 2.32
C LEU A 62 8.18 6.65 2.94
N HIS A 63 8.37 6.83 4.24
CA HIS A 63 9.38 6.11 5.03
C HIS A 63 8.93 4.68 5.31
N ASP A 64 9.57 3.99 6.25
CA ASP A 64 9.32 2.58 6.48
C ASP A 64 7.97 2.32 7.18
N ARG A 65 7.34 1.20 6.82
CA ARG A 65 6.11 0.69 7.46
C ARG A 65 4.92 1.65 7.43
N VAL A 66 4.90 2.55 6.46
CA VAL A 66 3.75 3.43 6.22
C VAL A 66 2.58 2.62 5.66
N LEU A 67 1.36 2.94 6.11
CA LEU A 67 0.14 2.46 5.49
C LEU A 67 -0.58 3.62 4.81
N VAL A 68 -0.81 3.49 3.51
CA VAL A 68 -1.68 4.38 2.75
C VAL A 68 -3.00 3.65 2.49
N GLY A 69 -4.10 4.19 3.00
CA GLY A 69 -5.42 3.59 2.88
C GLY A 69 -5.97 3.61 1.45
N MET A 70 -6.96 2.77 1.20
CA MET A 70 -7.60 2.62 -0.11
C MET A 70 -8.08 3.96 -0.68
N ASN A 71 -7.81 4.21 -1.97
CA ASN A 71 -8.20 5.42 -2.69
C ASN A 71 -7.70 6.74 -2.05
N ALA A 72 -6.70 6.71 -1.19
CA ALA A 72 -6.05 7.92 -0.72
C ALA A 72 -5.16 8.52 -1.81
N VAL A 73 -5.00 9.83 -1.80
CA VAL A 73 -4.14 10.57 -2.72
C VAL A 73 -3.06 11.27 -1.91
N VAL A 74 -1.79 11.03 -2.25
CA VAL A 74 -0.63 11.68 -1.61
C VAL A 74 0.11 12.48 -2.67
N MET A 75 0.17 13.80 -2.45
CA MET A 75 0.65 14.76 -3.44
C MET A 75 2.15 15.06 -3.30
N ASP A 76 2.65 15.81 -4.28
CA ASP A 76 4.06 16.15 -4.46
C ASP A 76 4.71 16.75 -3.24
N GLY A 77 5.89 16.24 -2.91
CA GLY A 77 6.67 16.71 -1.77
C GLY A 77 6.08 16.39 -0.40
N ALA A 78 4.96 15.67 -0.35
CA ALA A 78 4.46 15.16 0.93
C ALA A 78 5.43 14.10 1.47
N GLU A 79 5.70 14.16 2.78
CA GLU A 79 6.61 13.27 3.48
C GLU A 79 5.89 12.56 4.63
N ILE A 80 5.81 11.24 4.54
CA ILE A 80 5.07 10.41 5.47
C ILE A 80 6.07 9.55 6.23
N TYR A 81 6.22 9.83 7.53
CA TYR A 81 7.26 9.21 8.34
C TYR A 81 6.86 7.81 8.83
N ASP A 82 7.83 7.11 9.41
CA ASP A 82 7.73 5.70 9.80
C ASP A 82 6.45 5.36 10.57
N TYR A 83 5.83 4.25 10.22
CA TYR A 83 4.60 3.78 10.85
C TYR A 83 3.40 4.76 10.79
N ALA A 84 3.46 5.83 10.00
CA ALA A 84 2.29 6.67 9.85
C ALA A 84 1.19 5.96 9.04
N LEU A 85 -0.07 6.31 9.33
CA LEU A 85 -1.24 5.78 8.65
C LEU A 85 -2.00 6.93 7.97
N ILE A 86 -2.13 6.85 6.65
CA ILE A 86 -3.03 7.69 5.88
C ILE A 86 -4.36 6.94 5.73
N ALA A 87 -5.44 7.51 6.23
CA ALA A 87 -6.75 6.87 6.16
C ALA A 87 -7.26 6.72 4.72
N ALA A 88 -8.14 5.75 4.50
CA ALA A 88 -8.81 5.60 3.20
C ALA A 88 -9.53 6.88 2.78
N LEU A 89 -9.51 7.19 1.46
CA LEU A 89 -10.11 8.38 0.86
C LEU A 89 -9.51 9.73 1.34
N ALA A 90 -8.37 9.72 2.02
CA ALA A 90 -7.70 10.94 2.43
C ALA A 90 -7.02 11.63 1.23
N PHE A 91 -7.08 12.96 1.20
CA PHE A 91 -6.28 13.78 0.29
C PHE A 91 -5.17 14.48 1.08
N VAL A 92 -3.94 13.98 0.93
CA VAL A 92 -2.74 14.57 1.55
C VAL A 92 -2.18 15.64 0.63
N PRO A 93 -2.28 16.93 1.02
CA PRO A 93 -1.82 18.04 0.19
C PRO A 93 -0.30 17.99 -0.07
N ALA A 94 0.11 18.71 -1.10
CA ALA A 94 1.52 18.88 -1.44
C ALA A 94 2.32 19.45 -0.25
N ALA A 95 3.54 18.96 -0.07
CA ALA A 95 4.48 19.35 0.99
C ALA A 95 3.95 19.16 2.43
N MET A 96 2.90 18.36 2.62
CA MET A 96 2.42 18.00 3.95
C MET A 96 3.34 16.96 4.58
N GLU A 97 3.71 17.17 5.84
CA GLU A 97 4.41 16.18 6.65
C GLU A 97 3.44 15.46 7.59
N VAL A 98 3.55 14.12 7.66
CA VAL A 98 2.80 13.30 8.62
C VAL A 98 3.79 12.62 9.55
N PRO A 99 3.82 12.98 10.86
CA PRO A 99 4.81 12.47 11.80
C PRO A 99 4.75 10.95 11.97
N ALA A 100 5.88 10.37 12.36
CA ALA A 100 6.00 8.94 12.60
C ALA A 100 4.96 8.44 13.62
N GLY A 101 4.26 7.37 13.28
CA GLY A 101 3.26 6.74 14.14
C GLY A 101 1.96 7.52 14.31
N PHE A 102 1.68 8.53 13.49
CA PHE A 102 0.42 9.27 13.53
C PHE A 102 -0.57 8.82 12.44
N ILE A 103 -1.84 9.08 12.69
CA ILE A 103 -2.92 8.95 11.71
C ILE A 103 -3.21 10.32 11.09
N ALA A 104 -3.27 10.37 9.75
CA ALA A 104 -3.81 11.50 9.03
C ALA A 104 -5.05 11.07 8.23
N ALA A 105 -6.09 11.89 8.25
CA ALA A 105 -7.37 11.60 7.58
C ALA A 105 -8.07 12.86 7.09
N GLY A 106 -8.98 12.69 6.12
CA GLY A 106 -9.84 13.73 5.58
C GLY A 106 -9.39 14.25 4.22
N SER A 107 -10.17 15.18 3.66
CA SER A 107 -9.90 15.85 2.40
C SER A 107 -10.20 17.36 2.56
N PRO A 108 -9.16 18.21 2.72
CA PRO A 108 -7.75 17.89 2.89
C PRO A 108 -7.46 17.13 4.20
N ALA A 109 -6.42 16.29 4.18
CA ALA A 109 -6.03 15.51 5.33
C ALA A 109 -5.51 16.40 6.47
N LYS A 110 -5.73 15.92 7.70
CA LYS A 110 -5.18 16.52 8.93
C LYS A 110 -4.55 15.41 9.76
N VAL A 111 -3.46 15.71 10.43
CA VAL A 111 -2.89 14.84 11.45
C VAL A 111 -3.84 14.83 12.64
N LEU A 112 -4.27 13.63 13.08
CA LEU A 112 -5.31 13.48 14.10
C LEU A 112 -4.75 13.11 15.47
N ARG A 113 -4.05 11.97 15.54
CA ARG A 113 -3.54 11.38 16.79
C ARG A 113 -2.46 10.34 16.52
N GLU A 114 -1.78 9.93 17.55
CA GLU A 114 -0.90 8.76 17.48
C GLU A 114 -1.70 7.46 17.30
N LEU A 115 -1.05 6.51 16.65
CA LEU A 115 -1.50 5.13 16.57
C LEU A 115 -1.38 4.44 17.93
N THR A 116 -2.36 3.60 18.25
CA THR A 116 -2.23 2.64 19.34
C THR A 116 -1.30 1.49 18.94
N ASP A 117 -0.76 0.77 19.93
CA ASP A 117 0.06 -0.43 19.67
C ASP A 117 -0.72 -1.50 18.90
N GLN A 118 -2.03 -1.63 19.16
CA GLN A 118 -2.91 -2.55 18.44
C GLN A 118 -3.03 -2.18 16.95
N GLU A 119 -3.17 -0.89 16.63
CA GLU A 119 -3.22 -0.41 15.26
C GLU A 119 -1.89 -0.63 14.53
N ARG A 120 -0.76 -0.39 15.21
CA ARG A 120 0.57 -0.67 14.66
C ARG A 120 0.74 -2.17 14.36
N GLN A 121 0.35 -3.03 15.30
CA GLN A 121 0.44 -4.47 15.10
C GLN A 121 -0.43 -4.92 13.93
N TRP A 122 -1.65 -4.38 13.81
CA TRP A 122 -2.55 -4.66 12.69
C TRP A 122 -1.94 -4.27 11.33
N MET A 123 -1.23 -3.13 11.25
CA MET A 123 -0.51 -2.73 10.03
C MET A 123 0.60 -3.72 9.67
N ILE A 124 1.34 -4.20 10.68
CA ILE A 124 2.40 -5.19 10.50
C ILE A 124 1.82 -6.52 10.02
N ASP A 125 0.75 -7.01 10.65
CA ASP A 125 0.10 -8.27 10.28
C ASP A 125 -0.43 -8.22 8.84
N GLY A 126 -1.07 -7.11 8.46
CA GLY A 126 -1.53 -6.89 7.08
C GLY A 126 -0.40 -6.88 6.05
N ASN A 127 0.78 -6.38 6.40
CA ASN A 127 1.94 -6.48 5.53
C ASN A 127 2.42 -7.93 5.38
N TYR A 128 2.45 -8.70 6.46
CA TYR A 128 2.80 -10.13 6.41
C TYR A 128 1.85 -10.94 5.54
N ASP A 129 0.56 -10.60 5.49
CA ASP A 129 -0.39 -11.23 4.59
C ASP A 129 0.03 -11.07 3.12
N TYR A 130 0.48 -9.87 2.72
CA TYR A 130 1.00 -9.62 1.37
C TYR A 130 2.33 -10.32 1.09
N LEU A 131 3.23 -10.41 2.06
CA LEU A 131 4.45 -11.22 1.93
C LEU A 131 4.13 -12.70 1.69
N ASN A 132 3.15 -13.24 2.41
CA ASN A 132 2.69 -14.61 2.23
C ASN A 132 1.96 -14.80 0.90
N LEU A 133 1.14 -13.81 0.49
CA LEU A 133 0.49 -13.80 -0.81
C LEU A 133 1.51 -13.82 -1.95
N THR A 134 2.55 -13.00 -1.87
CA THR A 134 3.63 -12.96 -2.86
C THR A 134 4.27 -14.33 -3.03
N LYS A 135 4.64 -14.98 -1.93
CA LYS A 135 5.22 -16.34 -1.96
C LYS A 135 4.28 -17.36 -2.57
N ARG A 136 2.99 -17.31 -2.17
CA ARG A 136 1.97 -18.20 -2.70
C ARG A 136 1.76 -17.99 -4.20
N CYS A 137 1.68 -16.75 -4.67
CA CYS A 137 1.52 -16.45 -6.09
C CYS A 137 2.68 -17.02 -6.91
N LEU A 138 3.92 -16.85 -6.47
CA LEU A 138 5.09 -17.39 -7.15
C LEU A 138 5.08 -18.94 -7.24
N GLN A 139 4.43 -19.61 -6.29
CA GLN A 139 4.37 -21.07 -6.23
C GLN A 139 3.19 -21.68 -6.96
N THR A 140 2.05 -20.96 -7.02
CA THR A 140 0.77 -21.58 -7.41
C THR A 140 0.08 -20.90 -8.58
N MET A 141 0.50 -19.70 -9.01
CA MET A 141 -0.08 -19.07 -10.20
C MET A 141 0.34 -19.83 -11.45
N ILE A 142 -0.64 -20.17 -12.26
CA ILE A 142 -0.47 -20.80 -13.56
C ILE A 142 -1.25 -20.03 -14.62
N GLU A 143 -0.74 -20.00 -15.83
CA GLU A 143 -1.48 -19.51 -16.99
C GLU A 143 -2.65 -20.47 -17.27
N THR A 144 -3.83 -19.92 -17.52
CA THR A 144 -5.04 -20.72 -17.77
C THR A 144 -5.97 -20.00 -18.74
N GLU A 145 -6.80 -20.76 -19.41
CA GLU A 145 -7.88 -20.23 -20.25
C GLU A 145 -9.08 -19.83 -19.38
N ALA A 146 -9.88 -18.88 -19.88
CA ALA A 146 -11.13 -18.54 -19.24
C ALA A 146 -12.10 -19.74 -19.29
N LEU A 147 -12.78 -20.01 -18.18
CA LEU A 147 -13.82 -21.04 -18.14
C LEU A 147 -14.99 -20.65 -19.06
N ALA A 148 -15.45 -21.59 -19.89
CA ALA A 148 -16.61 -21.41 -20.75
C ALA A 148 -17.94 -21.45 -19.97
N ASP A 149 -17.98 -22.26 -18.90
CA ASP A 149 -19.12 -22.46 -18.03
C ASP A 149 -18.70 -22.32 -16.55
N ILE A 150 -19.69 -22.09 -15.68
CA ILE A 150 -19.46 -22.09 -14.23
C ILE A 150 -19.36 -23.56 -13.77
N GLU A 151 -18.18 -23.96 -13.41
CA GLU A 151 -17.91 -25.27 -12.81
C GLU A 151 -17.78 -25.16 -11.28
N ASP A 152 -17.93 -26.28 -10.59
CA ASP A 152 -17.58 -26.34 -9.17
C ASP A 152 -16.06 -26.25 -9.04
N VAL A 153 -15.60 -25.08 -8.65
CA VAL A 153 -14.15 -24.78 -8.45
C VAL A 153 -13.60 -25.33 -7.14
N GLY A 154 -14.40 -26.13 -6.43
CA GLY A 154 -14.01 -26.73 -5.17
C GLY A 154 -14.17 -25.81 -3.96
N PRO A 155 -13.76 -26.28 -2.78
CA PRO A 155 -13.92 -25.52 -1.54
C PRO A 155 -13.11 -24.22 -1.57
N ARG A 156 -13.64 -23.18 -0.90
CA ARG A 156 -12.88 -21.94 -0.67
C ARG A 156 -11.55 -22.27 0.01
N LEU A 157 -10.48 -21.68 -0.49
CA LEU A 157 -9.20 -21.72 0.23
C LEU A 157 -9.39 -21.05 1.58
N SER A 158 -9.16 -21.81 2.67
CA SER A 158 -9.01 -21.23 4.00
C SER A 158 -7.61 -20.64 4.07
N VAL A 159 -7.52 -19.34 4.15
CA VAL A 159 -6.25 -18.63 4.34
C VAL A 159 -6.32 -17.96 5.70
N ASP A 160 -5.41 -18.32 6.60
CA ASP A 160 -5.21 -17.57 7.83
C ASP A 160 -4.61 -16.21 7.46
N GLY A 161 -5.31 -15.14 7.78
CA GLY A 161 -4.90 -13.78 7.50
C GLY A 161 -5.32 -12.83 8.62
N SER A 162 -4.84 -11.60 8.56
CA SER A 162 -5.21 -10.57 9.52
C SER A 162 -6.71 -10.29 9.46
N LYS A 163 -7.30 -10.04 10.63
CA LYS A 163 -8.72 -9.67 10.73
C LYS A 163 -8.89 -8.17 10.53
N PRO A 164 -10.05 -7.71 10.01
CA PRO A 164 -10.36 -6.29 9.98
C PRO A 164 -10.24 -5.66 11.36
N LEU A 165 -9.73 -4.43 11.44
CA LEU A 165 -9.44 -3.76 12.71
C LEU A 165 -10.66 -3.68 13.66
N TYR A 166 -11.87 -3.55 13.14
CA TYR A 166 -13.11 -3.51 13.95
C TYR A 166 -13.45 -4.86 14.60
N VAL A 167 -12.89 -5.97 14.12
CA VAL A 167 -13.05 -7.32 14.69
C VAL A 167 -11.92 -7.63 15.67
N ALA A 168 -10.78 -6.98 15.52
CA ALA A 168 -9.59 -7.17 16.37
C ALA A 168 -9.63 -6.36 17.67
N ARG A 169 -10.69 -5.54 17.86
CA ARG A 169 -10.92 -4.74 19.07
C ARG A 169 -11.48 -5.54 20.22
#